data_0703c5c12d9572fdd571e2cad6a49fad
#
_entry.id   0703c5c12d9572fdd571e2cad6a49fad
#
_cell.length_a   1.000
_cell.length_b   1.000
_cell.length_c   1.000
_cell.angle_alpha   90.00
_cell.angle_beta   90.00
_cell.angle_gamma   90.00
#
_symmetry.space_group_name_H-M   'P 1'
#
loop_
_entity.id
_entity.type
_entity.pdbx_description
1 polymer ?
#
loop_
_entity_poly.entity_id
_entity_poly.type
_entity_poly.pdbx_seq_one_letter_code
_entity_poly.pdbx_strand_id
1 'polypeptide(L)'
;MCEPMRRLGADVTGIDAGDKNIAIAKLHAEQSGLDIDYRLQLPEDLAKTKGSYDIVLNMEVIEHVADVDAFLSASASLVKPGGVTVLSTLNRTLKAFALAKVGAEYILRWLPAGTHDWKKFVKPSELARALRPHNIDVEDITGMVYSPIRDEWSLSEDTDVNYLLAAIKK
;
A
#
# COMPACT_ATOMS: atom_id res chain seq x y z
N MET A 1 -5.17 8.12 0.43
CA MET A 1 -4.27 8.34 -0.73
C MET A 1 -4.99 8.89 -1.96
N CYS A 2 -6.19 8.44 -2.31
CA CYS A 2 -6.90 8.88 -3.53
C CYS A 2 -7.10 10.39 -3.62
N GLU A 3 -7.55 11.03 -2.55
CA GLU A 3 -7.83 12.49 -2.56
C GLU A 3 -6.59 13.36 -2.82
N PRO A 4 -5.43 13.15 -2.19
CA PRO A 4 -4.22 13.88 -2.55
C PRO A 4 -3.85 13.73 -4.04
N MET A 5 -3.97 12.53 -4.60
CA MET A 5 -3.73 12.30 -6.02
C MET A 5 -4.72 13.06 -6.91
N ARG A 6 -6.00 13.03 -6.56
CA ARG A 6 -7.03 13.79 -7.29
C ARG A 6 -6.80 15.30 -7.21
N ARG A 7 -6.37 15.82 -6.06
CA ARG A 7 -6.01 17.25 -5.90
C ARG A 7 -4.81 17.66 -6.75
N LEU A 8 -3.93 16.71 -7.06
CA LEU A 8 -2.80 16.90 -7.98
C LEU A 8 -3.19 16.77 -9.46
N GLY A 9 -4.49 16.51 -9.77
CA GLY A 9 -5.01 16.46 -11.12
C GLY A 9 -5.06 15.07 -11.75
N ALA A 10 -4.77 14.00 -11.01
CA ALA A 10 -4.88 12.63 -11.52
C ALA A 10 -6.35 12.20 -11.64
N ASP A 11 -6.66 11.37 -12.63
CA ASP A 11 -7.89 10.59 -12.66
C ASP A 11 -7.70 9.36 -11.78
N VAL A 12 -8.52 9.25 -10.73
CA VAL A 12 -8.28 8.29 -9.65
C VAL A 12 -9.42 7.28 -9.54
N THR A 13 -9.04 6.00 -9.58
CA THR A 13 -9.89 4.88 -9.16
C THR A 13 -9.38 4.35 -7.83
N GLY A 14 -10.23 4.32 -6.81
CA GLY A 14 -9.94 3.74 -5.51
C GLY A 14 -10.72 2.45 -5.30
N ILE A 15 -10.05 1.38 -4.90
CA ILE A 15 -10.70 0.10 -4.60
C ILE A 15 -10.43 -0.32 -3.16
N ASP A 16 -11.39 -1.00 -2.56
CA ASP A 16 -11.27 -1.62 -1.24
C ASP A 16 -12.23 -2.81 -1.16
N ALA A 17 -11.88 -3.83 -0.38
CA ALA A 17 -12.71 -5.00 -0.13
C ALA A 17 -13.80 -4.75 0.93
N GLY A 18 -13.67 -3.68 1.71
CA GLY A 18 -14.58 -3.30 2.79
C GLY A 18 -15.65 -2.32 2.34
N ASP A 19 -16.92 -2.72 2.41
CA ASP A 19 -18.07 -1.88 2.08
C ASP A 19 -18.11 -0.57 2.86
N LYS A 20 -17.80 -0.64 4.16
CA LYS A 20 -17.75 0.54 5.05
C LYS A 20 -16.65 1.52 4.64
N ASN A 21 -15.48 1.01 4.25
CA ASN A 21 -14.36 1.84 3.80
C ASN A 21 -14.74 2.61 2.54
N ILE A 22 -15.35 1.93 1.58
CA ILE A 22 -15.83 2.55 0.33
C ILE A 22 -16.92 3.57 0.61
N ALA A 23 -17.89 3.26 1.50
CA ALA A 23 -18.95 4.21 1.85
C ALA A 23 -18.39 5.49 2.49
N ILE A 24 -17.44 5.36 3.42
CA ILE A 24 -16.78 6.50 4.08
C ILE A 24 -15.96 7.30 3.05
N ALA A 25 -15.20 6.62 2.19
CA ALA A 25 -14.38 7.27 1.18
C ALA A 25 -15.21 8.10 0.18
N LYS A 26 -16.35 7.55 -0.27
CA LYS A 26 -17.31 8.26 -1.15
C LYS A 26 -17.88 9.50 -0.47
N LEU A 27 -18.35 9.35 0.77
CA LEU A 27 -18.90 10.47 1.53
C LEU A 27 -17.87 11.60 1.72
N HIS A 28 -16.61 11.24 2.05
CA HIS A 28 -15.56 12.21 2.26
C HIS A 28 -15.16 12.93 0.95
N ALA A 29 -15.08 12.19 -0.16
CA ALA A 29 -14.81 12.78 -1.47
C ALA A 29 -15.93 13.74 -1.90
N GLU A 30 -17.20 13.39 -1.69
CA GLU A 30 -18.35 14.23 -1.95
C GLU A 30 -18.30 15.54 -1.13
N GLN A 31 -18.05 15.44 0.17
CA GLN A 31 -17.88 16.60 1.06
C GLN A 31 -16.70 17.50 0.65
N SER A 32 -15.66 16.90 0.07
CA SER A 32 -14.47 17.60 -0.41
C SER A 32 -14.61 18.13 -1.85
N GLY A 33 -15.72 17.87 -2.53
CA GLY A 33 -15.95 18.25 -3.94
C GLY A 33 -14.99 17.54 -4.91
N LEU A 34 -14.55 16.32 -4.59
CA LEU A 34 -13.62 15.55 -5.39
C LEU A 34 -14.35 14.44 -6.15
N ASP A 35 -14.11 14.38 -7.46
CA ASP A 35 -14.60 13.30 -8.32
C ASP A 35 -13.59 12.16 -8.34
N ILE A 36 -13.88 11.07 -7.61
CA ILE A 36 -13.05 9.88 -7.47
C ILE A 36 -13.93 8.65 -7.67
N ASP A 37 -13.51 7.73 -8.54
CA ASP A 37 -14.21 6.48 -8.80
C ASP A 37 -13.89 5.43 -7.73
N TYR A 38 -14.68 5.42 -6.64
CA TYR A 38 -14.54 4.43 -5.58
C TYR A 38 -15.39 3.20 -5.83
N ARG A 39 -14.75 2.01 -5.83
CA ARG A 39 -15.39 0.71 -6.09
C ARG A 39 -15.16 -0.28 -4.96
N LEU A 40 -16.23 -0.98 -4.55
CA LEU A 40 -16.12 -2.17 -3.70
C LEU A 40 -15.65 -3.33 -4.59
N GLN A 41 -14.35 -3.55 -4.66
CA GLN A 41 -13.76 -4.48 -5.61
C GLN A 41 -12.37 -4.93 -5.15
N LEU A 42 -12.01 -6.16 -5.47
CA LEU A 42 -10.64 -6.68 -5.31
C LEU A 42 -9.78 -6.34 -6.54
N PRO A 43 -8.46 -6.22 -6.40
CA PRO A 43 -7.56 -5.97 -7.53
C PRO A 43 -7.62 -7.10 -8.57
N GLU A 44 -7.85 -8.35 -8.15
CA GLU A 44 -8.01 -9.51 -9.04
C GLU A 44 -9.25 -9.39 -9.95
N ASP A 45 -10.31 -8.75 -9.46
CA ASP A 45 -11.51 -8.51 -10.26
C ASP A 45 -11.36 -7.30 -11.17
N LEU A 46 -10.73 -6.24 -10.68
CA LEU A 46 -10.40 -5.06 -11.47
C LEU A 46 -9.49 -5.43 -12.65
N ALA A 47 -8.52 -6.29 -12.45
CA ALA A 47 -7.59 -6.78 -13.47
C ALA A 47 -8.30 -7.50 -14.65
N LYS A 48 -9.45 -8.14 -14.40
CA LYS A 48 -10.27 -8.78 -15.44
C LYS A 48 -10.94 -7.78 -16.39
N THR A 49 -11.09 -6.52 -15.98
CA THR A 49 -11.81 -5.50 -16.77
C THR A 49 -10.92 -4.74 -17.75
N LYS A 50 -9.68 -5.19 -17.97
CA LYS A 50 -8.69 -4.57 -18.87
C LYS A 50 -8.34 -3.10 -18.56
N GLY A 51 -8.60 -2.67 -17.33
CA GLY A 51 -8.10 -1.37 -16.86
C GLY A 51 -6.58 -1.41 -16.78
N SER A 52 -5.91 -0.38 -17.26
CA SER A 52 -4.48 -0.18 -17.04
C SER A 52 -4.24 1.26 -16.62
N TYR A 53 -3.35 1.42 -15.66
CA TYR A 53 -3.10 2.69 -14.99
C TYR A 53 -1.64 3.10 -15.18
N ASP A 54 -1.40 4.40 -15.25
CA ASP A 54 -0.04 4.94 -15.29
C ASP A 54 0.65 4.75 -13.95
N ILE A 55 -0.12 4.81 -12.85
CA ILE A 55 0.37 4.61 -11.49
C ILE A 55 -0.58 3.69 -10.73
N VAL A 56 -0.05 2.69 -10.05
CA VAL A 56 -0.79 1.81 -9.12
C VAL A 56 -0.16 1.91 -7.73
N LEU A 57 -0.98 2.26 -6.73
CA LEU A 57 -0.56 2.42 -5.33
C LEU A 57 -1.16 1.32 -4.47
N ASN A 58 -0.34 0.57 -3.75
CA ASN A 58 -0.72 -0.47 -2.80
C ASN A 58 -0.13 -0.13 -1.43
N MET A 59 -0.88 0.64 -0.63
CA MET A 59 -0.38 1.20 0.62
C MET A 59 -0.92 0.41 1.80
N GLU A 60 -0.02 -0.28 2.55
CA GLU A 60 -0.37 -1.07 3.75
C GLU A 60 -1.49 -2.10 3.49
N VAL A 61 -1.39 -2.86 2.40
CA VAL A 61 -2.40 -3.84 1.98
C VAL A 61 -1.83 -5.25 1.97
N ILE A 62 -0.58 -5.40 1.54
CA ILE A 62 0.01 -6.70 1.20
C ILE A 62 0.07 -7.67 2.40
N GLU A 63 0.23 -7.17 3.61
CA GLU A 63 0.23 -7.95 4.85
C GLU A 63 -1.17 -8.45 5.26
N HIS A 64 -2.22 -7.92 4.63
CA HIS A 64 -3.61 -8.27 4.93
C HIS A 64 -4.23 -9.23 3.90
N VAL A 65 -3.60 -9.41 2.74
CA VAL A 65 -4.15 -10.29 1.70
C VAL A 65 -3.98 -11.77 2.06
N ALA A 66 -4.89 -12.58 1.54
CA ALA A 66 -4.86 -14.03 1.76
C ALA A 66 -3.82 -14.73 0.87
N ASP A 67 -3.66 -14.25 -0.37
CA ASP A 67 -2.73 -14.78 -1.37
C ASP A 67 -1.93 -13.61 -1.96
N VAL A 68 -0.68 -13.49 -1.52
CA VAL A 68 0.23 -12.41 -1.93
C VAL A 68 0.59 -12.52 -3.40
N ASP A 69 0.77 -13.74 -3.92
CA ASP A 69 1.17 -13.93 -5.32
C ASP A 69 0.03 -13.56 -6.27
N ALA A 70 -1.20 -13.96 -5.96
CA ALA A 70 -2.38 -13.58 -6.73
C ALA A 70 -2.60 -12.06 -6.71
N PHE A 71 -2.47 -11.44 -5.54
CA PHE A 71 -2.59 -9.99 -5.37
C PHE A 71 -1.53 -9.23 -6.18
N LEU A 72 -0.25 -9.63 -6.11
CA LEU A 72 0.83 -8.97 -6.85
C LEU A 72 0.69 -9.17 -8.36
N SER A 73 0.27 -10.37 -8.80
CA SER A 73 -0.03 -10.64 -10.21
C SER A 73 -1.13 -9.73 -10.74
N ALA A 74 -2.23 -9.60 -10.01
CA ALA A 74 -3.33 -8.71 -10.36
C ALA A 74 -2.89 -7.25 -10.39
N SER A 75 -2.23 -6.77 -9.34
CA SER A 75 -1.72 -5.40 -9.24
C SER A 75 -0.75 -5.08 -10.37
N ALA A 76 0.15 -5.99 -10.68
CA ALA A 76 1.10 -5.84 -11.79
C ALA A 76 0.43 -5.76 -13.17
N SER A 77 -0.66 -6.52 -13.36
CA SER A 77 -1.42 -6.49 -14.63
C SER A 77 -2.14 -5.17 -14.85
N LEU A 78 -2.45 -4.44 -13.77
CA LEU A 78 -3.09 -3.12 -13.81
C LEU A 78 -2.11 -1.99 -14.18
N VAL A 79 -0.81 -2.20 -14.04
CA VAL A 79 0.20 -1.21 -14.41
C VAL A 79 0.46 -1.27 -15.91
N LYS A 80 0.42 -0.13 -16.61
CA LYS A 80 0.82 -0.02 -18.03
C LYS A 80 2.32 -0.32 -18.21
N PRO A 81 2.77 -0.81 -19.37
CA PRO A 81 4.20 -0.76 -19.72
C PRO A 81 4.74 0.67 -19.58
N GLY A 82 5.87 0.84 -18.91
CA GLY A 82 6.43 2.15 -18.53
C GLY A 82 5.74 2.82 -17.35
N GLY A 83 4.68 2.24 -16.80
CA GLY A 83 3.98 2.76 -15.63
C GLY A 83 4.68 2.41 -14.32
N VAL A 84 4.29 3.12 -13.26
CA VAL A 84 4.89 3.02 -11.92
C VAL A 84 3.98 2.27 -10.97
N THR A 85 4.54 1.44 -10.12
CA THR A 85 3.84 0.94 -8.92
C THR A 85 4.59 1.32 -7.66
N VAL A 86 3.83 1.71 -6.63
CA VAL A 86 4.38 1.97 -5.30
C VAL A 86 3.65 1.08 -4.31
N LEU A 87 4.43 0.34 -3.53
CA LEU A 87 3.91 -0.53 -2.47
C LEU A 87 4.49 -0.08 -1.14
N SER A 88 3.67 -0.08 -0.08
CA SER A 88 4.16 0.05 1.29
C SER A 88 3.70 -1.12 2.13
N THR A 89 4.53 -1.52 3.07
CA THR A 89 4.21 -2.56 4.06
C THR A 89 5.20 -2.54 5.23
N LEU A 90 4.92 -3.33 6.23
CA LEU A 90 5.80 -3.55 7.38
C LEU A 90 6.89 -4.58 7.06
N ASN A 91 8.12 -4.27 7.46
CA ASN A 91 9.26 -5.18 7.28
C ASN A 91 9.27 -6.27 8.35
N ARG A 92 9.60 -7.51 7.98
CA ARG A 92 9.69 -8.64 8.91
C ARG A 92 11.02 -8.64 9.68
N THR A 93 11.18 -7.68 10.59
CA THR A 93 12.33 -7.54 11.50
C THR A 93 11.89 -7.62 12.97
N LEU A 94 12.83 -7.83 13.87
CA LEU A 94 12.57 -7.76 15.31
C LEU A 94 12.19 -6.34 15.75
N LYS A 95 12.77 -5.33 15.11
CA LYS A 95 12.46 -3.91 15.37
C LYS A 95 11.01 -3.61 14.97
N ALA A 96 10.56 -4.05 13.79
CA ALA A 96 9.17 -3.92 13.38
C ALA A 96 8.21 -4.67 14.33
N PHE A 97 8.57 -5.88 14.75
CA PHE A 97 7.80 -6.61 15.77
C PHE A 97 7.64 -5.80 17.06
N ALA A 98 8.75 -5.28 17.59
CA ALA A 98 8.74 -4.52 18.83
C ALA A 98 7.95 -3.22 18.72
N LEU A 99 8.10 -2.46 17.64
CA LEU A 99 7.49 -1.14 17.49
C LEU A 99 6.07 -1.21 16.94
N ALA A 100 5.84 -1.92 15.82
CA ALA A 100 4.53 -1.97 15.19
C ALA A 100 3.55 -2.88 15.94
N LYS A 101 4.00 -4.02 16.43
CA LYS A 101 3.13 -4.95 17.16
C LYS A 101 3.07 -4.64 18.64
N VAL A 102 4.19 -4.71 19.35
CA VAL A 102 4.19 -4.53 20.81
C VAL A 102 3.96 -3.06 21.19
N GLY A 103 4.66 -2.13 20.55
CA GLY A 103 4.55 -0.71 20.82
C GLY A 103 3.17 -0.16 20.50
N ALA A 104 2.75 -0.27 19.24
CA ALA A 104 1.51 0.35 18.77
C ALA A 104 0.24 -0.35 19.28
N GLU A 105 0.23 -1.69 19.38
CA GLU A 105 -0.97 -2.44 19.78
C GLU A 105 -1.11 -2.58 21.30
N TYR A 106 -0.04 -2.87 22.02
CA TYR A 106 -0.12 -3.22 23.45
C TYR A 106 0.29 -2.10 24.39
N ILE A 107 1.28 -1.27 24.04
CA ILE A 107 1.77 -0.18 24.91
C ILE A 107 0.98 1.10 24.66
N LEU A 108 1.02 1.61 23.43
CA LEU A 108 0.39 2.87 23.05
C LEU A 108 -1.11 2.73 22.75
N ARG A 109 -1.55 1.51 22.43
CA ARG A 109 -2.93 1.20 22.08
C ARG A 109 -3.50 2.09 20.95
N TRP A 110 -2.63 2.49 20.03
CA TRP A 110 -3.04 3.22 18.83
C TRP A 110 -3.84 2.36 17.88
N LEU A 111 -3.61 1.04 17.93
CA LEU A 111 -4.31 0.04 17.11
C LEU A 111 -4.87 -1.06 18.02
N PRO A 112 -5.98 -1.70 17.63
CA PRO A 112 -6.50 -2.86 18.35
C PRO A 112 -5.48 -3.99 18.42
N ALA A 113 -5.45 -4.71 19.55
CA ALA A 113 -4.57 -5.86 19.70
C ALA A 113 -4.90 -6.95 18.66
N GLY A 114 -3.86 -7.45 17.98
CA GLY A 114 -4.02 -8.45 16.90
C GLY A 114 -4.23 -7.87 15.51
N THR A 115 -4.12 -6.55 15.33
CA THR A 115 -4.18 -5.90 14.01
C THR A 115 -3.09 -6.44 13.08
N HIS A 116 -1.88 -6.66 13.61
CA HIS A 116 -0.77 -7.14 12.80
C HIS A 116 -0.34 -8.57 13.16
N ASP A 117 -0.26 -9.43 12.15
CA ASP A 117 0.42 -10.71 12.25
C ASP A 117 1.84 -10.56 11.67
N TRP A 118 2.86 -10.55 12.55
CA TRP A 118 4.27 -10.42 12.16
C TRP A 118 4.72 -11.45 11.11
N LYS A 119 4.10 -12.63 11.07
CA LYS A 119 4.41 -13.65 10.07
C LYS A 119 4.03 -13.23 8.65
N LYS A 120 3.09 -12.30 8.54
CA LYS A 120 2.62 -11.74 7.26
C LYS A 120 3.42 -10.51 6.81
N PHE A 121 4.31 -10.00 7.65
CA PHE A 121 5.20 -8.90 7.24
C PHE A 121 6.13 -9.37 6.14
N VAL A 122 6.40 -8.50 5.17
CA VAL A 122 7.12 -8.85 3.95
C VAL A 122 8.47 -8.14 3.94
N LYS A 123 9.56 -8.90 3.69
CA LYS A 123 10.88 -8.29 3.53
C LYS A 123 11.01 -7.60 2.18
N PRO A 124 11.75 -6.46 2.08
CA PRO A 124 11.98 -5.80 0.80
C PRO A 124 12.49 -6.73 -0.31
N SER A 125 13.41 -7.64 0.05
CA SER A 125 13.97 -8.62 -0.90
C SER A 125 12.96 -9.69 -1.36
N GLU A 126 11.98 -10.04 -0.53
CA GLU A 126 10.91 -10.96 -0.89
C GLU A 126 9.94 -10.29 -1.85
N LEU A 127 9.55 -9.04 -1.56
CA LEU A 127 8.67 -8.26 -2.43
C LEU A 127 9.32 -7.98 -3.79
N ALA A 128 10.59 -7.54 -3.80
CA ALA A 128 11.33 -7.33 -5.03
C ALA A 128 11.44 -8.61 -5.88
N ARG A 129 11.63 -9.78 -5.25
CA ARG A 129 11.67 -11.06 -5.94
C ARG A 129 10.30 -11.43 -6.53
N ALA A 130 9.21 -11.17 -5.80
CA ALA A 130 7.86 -11.49 -6.23
C ALA A 130 7.39 -10.60 -7.40
N LEU A 131 7.93 -9.39 -7.56
CA LEU A 131 7.62 -8.48 -8.67
C LEU A 131 8.31 -8.84 -9.99
N ARG A 132 9.49 -9.47 -9.94
CA ARG A 132 10.29 -9.81 -11.15
C ARG A 132 9.56 -10.63 -12.22
N PRO A 133 8.78 -11.69 -11.88
CA PRO A 133 8.05 -12.46 -12.90
C PRO A 133 7.02 -11.64 -13.68
N HIS A 134 6.64 -10.48 -13.18
CA HIS A 134 5.65 -9.58 -13.78
C HIS A 134 6.30 -8.45 -14.59
N ASN A 135 7.61 -8.53 -14.89
CA ASN A 135 8.38 -7.49 -15.58
C ASN A 135 8.35 -6.13 -14.85
N ILE A 136 8.36 -6.17 -13.52
CA ILE A 136 8.42 -4.98 -12.68
C ILE A 136 9.80 -4.93 -12.03
N ASP A 137 10.54 -3.87 -12.32
CA ASP A 137 11.87 -3.61 -11.78
C ASP A 137 11.80 -2.58 -10.66
N VAL A 138 12.38 -2.91 -9.53
CA VAL A 138 12.47 -2.03 -8.37
C VAL A 138 13.51 -0.95 -8.63
N GLU A 139 13.09 0.31 -8.48
CA GLU A 139 13.94 1.49 -8.67
C GLU A 139 14.42 2.06 -7.34
N ASP A 140 13.55 2.04 -6.31
CA ASP A 140 13.88 2.61 -5.00
C ASP A 140 13.18 1.87 -3.86
N ILE A 141 13.84 1.83 -2.70
CA ILE A 141 13.29 1.33 -1.44
C ILE A 141 13.66 2.32 -0.34
N THR A 142 12.65 2.95 0.23
CA THR A 142 12.80 4.01 1.23
C THR A 142 11.95 3.70 2.45
N GLY A 143 12.51 3.87 3.66
CA GLY A 143 11.78 3.76 4.93
C GLY A 143 10.97 5.01 5.25
N MET A 144 10.06 4.87 6.19
CA MET A 144 9.29 5.97 6.78
C MET A 144 9.46 5.97 8.30
N VAL A 145 9.90 7.08 8.87
CA VAL A 145 10.09 7.21 10.32
C VAL A 145 9.22 8.31 10.88
N TYR A 146 8.62 8.03 12.03
CA TYR A 146 7.85 9.02 12.79
C TYR A 146 8.73 9.68 13.85
N SER A 147 8.71 11.00 13.88
CA SER A 147 9.36 11.81 14.91
C SER A 147 8.33 12.25 15.96
N PRO A 148 8.31 11.67 17.19
CA PRO A 148 7.37 12.09 18.23
C PRO A 148 7.57 13.54 18.71
N ILE A 149 8.78 14.08 18.55
CA ILE A 149 9.12 15.45 18.96
C ILE A 149 8.51 16.48 18.01
N ARG A 150 8.49 16.15 16.70
CA ARG A 150 8.00 17.05 15.65
C ARG A 150 6.57 16.73 15.22
N ASP A 151 6.03 15.59 15.68
CA ASP A 151 4.74 15.04 15.26
C ASP A 151 4.61 14.92 13.73
N GLU A 152 5.68 14.41 13.10
CA GLU A 152 5.75 14.31 11.64
C GLU A 152 6.36 12.98 11.17
N TRP A 153 5.96 12.55 9.99
CA TRP A 153 6.56 11.46 9.25
C TRP A 153 7.57 11.99 8.24
N SER A 154 8.69 11.30 8.10
CA SER A 154 9.72 11.63 7.11
C SER A 154 10.24 10.38 6.41
N LEU A 155 10.68 10.55 5.18
CA LEU A 155 11.40 9.50 4.46
C LEU A 155 12.79 9.29 5.07
N SER A 156 13.26 8.04 5.06
CA SER A 156 14.51 7.64 5.71
C SER A 156 15.14 6.46 4.96
N GLU A 157 16.46 6.31 5.09
CA GLU A 157 17.16 5.09 4.66
C GLU A 157 16.88 3.89 5.60
N ASP A 158 16.32 4.14 6.80
CA ASP A 158 15.96 3.10 7.75
C ASP A 158 14.67 2.39 7.34
N THR A 159 14.81 1.23 6.73
CA THR A 159 13.71 0.36 6.28
C THR A 159 13.36 -0.72 7.30
N ASP A 160 13.88 -0.68 8.51
CA ASP A 160 13.73 -1.76 9.49
C ASP A 160 12.30 -1.95 10.00
N VAL A 161 11.46 -0.93 10.00
CA VAL A 161 10.08 -1.03 10.53
C VAL A 161 9.07 -1.14 9.40
N ASN A 162 9.08 -0.17 8.51
CA ASN A 162 8.24 -0.12 7.32
C ASN A 162 9.06 0.39 6.13
N TYR A 163 8.54 0.23 4.95
CA TYR A 163 9.19 0.75 3.76
C TYR A 163 8.17 1.02 2.64
N LEU A 164 8.56 1.93 1.75
CA LEU A 164 7.96 2.13 0.45
C LEU A 164 8.90 1.54 -0.60
N LEU A 165 8.33 0.86 -1.57
CA LEU A 165 9.04 0.30 -2.71
C LEU A 165 8.45 0.92 -3.97
N ALA A 166 9.24 1.66 -4.72
CA ALA A 166 8.87 2.19 -6.02
C ALA A 166 9.46 1.33 -7.13
N ALA A 167 8.66 1.01 -8.14
CA ALA A 167 9.06 0.13 -9.22
C ALA A 167 8.40 0.52 -10.54
N ILE A 168 9.04 0.16 -11.66
CA ILE A 168 8.58 0.46 -13.02
C ILE A 168 8.32 -0.85 -13.75
N LYS A 169 7.19 -0.92 -14.47
CA LYS A 169 6.88 -2.03 -15.36
C LYS A 169 7.56 -1.82 -16.72
N LYS A 170 8.36 -2.82 -17.15
CA LYS A 170 8.99 -2.85 -18.48
C LYS A 170 8.01 -3.23 -19.58
#